data_506bfa0a0c55a75d0cc909f082851f79
#
_entry.id   506bfa0a0c55a75d0cc909f082851f79
#
_cell.length_a   1.000
_cell.length_b   1.000
_cell.length_c   1.000
_cell.angle_alpha   90.00
_cell.angle_beta   90.00
_cell.angle_gamma   90.00
#
_symmetry.space_group_name_H-M   'P 1'
#
loop_
_entity.id
_entity.type
_entity.pdbx_description
1 polymer ?
#
loop_
_entity_poly.entity_id
_entity_poly.type
_entity_poly.pdbx_seq_one_letter_code
_entity_poly.pdbx_strand_id
1 'polypeptide(L)'
;MGLNWQYNDKDFTDDLIGDNYGFVYQITNLANNKKYIGKKFFYSTKTKQVKGKKKKLKVPSDWQTYYGSSDTLKQDVLQYGPENFKREILHLCKSKGVCGYLEAKEQFTNNVLESDDYYNTWIMVRVRKSHIKDYNARSVP
;
A
#
# COMPACT_ATOMS: atom_id res chain seq x y z
N MET A 1 -0.39 18.26 -12.28
CA MET A 1 -0.94 16.98 -11.87
C MET A 1 0.06 15.91 -12.08
N GLY A 2 0.61 15.43 -11.05
CA GLY A 2 1.61 14.40 -11.12
C GLY A 2 1.02 13.01 -11.10
N LEU A 3 1.83 12.04 -11.52
CA LEU A 3 1.54 10.63 -11.34
C LEU A 3 2.00 10.17 -9.94
N ASN A 4 2.21 11.10 -9.03
CA ASN A 4 2.65 10.79 -7.68
C ASN A 4 1.51 10.25 -6.83
N TRP A 5 1.88 9.49 -5.80
CA TRP A 5 0.95 9.14 -4.76
C TRP A 5 0.42 10.39 -4.09
N GLN A 6 -0.86 10.37 -3.71
CA GLN A 6 -1.50 11.48 -3.01
C GLN A 6 -1.73 11.08 -1.55
N TYR A 7 -1.51 12.02 -0.65
CA TYR A 7 -1.82 11.86 0.76
C TYR A 7 -2.44 13.16 1.26
N ASN A 8 -3.67 13.07 1.77
CA ASN A 8 -4.45 14.26 2.16
C ASN A 8 -4.53 15.29 1.02
N ASP A 9 -4.76 14.81 -0.21
CA ASP A 9 -4.91 15.62 -1.43
C ASP A 9 -3.65 16.39 -1.84
N LYS A 10 -2.49 15.97 -1.35
CA LYS A 10 -1.18 16.54 -1.70
C LYS A 10 -0.24 15.46 -2.21
N ASP A 11 0.69 15.85 -3.06
CA ASP A 11 1.72 14.93 -3.54
C ASP A 11 2.52 14.39 -2.35
N PHE A 12 2.70 13.07 -2.35
CA PHE A 12 3.51 12.39 -1.35
C PHE A 12 4.87 12.06 -1.96
N THR A 13 5.91 12.62 -1.40
CA THR A 13 7.29 12.47 -1.88
C THR A 13 8.14 11.75 -0.83
N ASP A 14 9.31 11.25 -1.23
CA ASP A 14 10.15 10.43 -0.36
C ASP A 14 10.65 11.18 0.88
N ASP A 15 10.76 12.50 0.83
CA ASP A 15 11.11 13.31 2.01
C ASP A 15 10.04 13.28 3.10
N LEU A 16 8.82 12.83 2.77
CA LEU A 16 7.72 12.75 3.72
C LEU A 16 7.59 11.37 4.40
N ILE A 17 8.41 10.40 3.99
CA ILE A 17 8.34 9.05 4.55
C ILE A 17 8.59 9.06 6.06
N GLY A 18 9.60 9.82 6.51
CA GLY A 18 9.95 9.85 7.93
C GLY A 18 10.30 8.47 8.46
N ASP A 19 9.76 8.12 9.61
CA ASP A 19 9.95 6.82 10.24
C ASP A 19 8.87 5.79 9.86
N ASN A 20 8.05 6.10 8.86
CA ASN A 20 7.04 5.15 8.39
C ASN A 20 7.69 4.01 7.61
N TYR A 21 7.14 2.80 7.77
CA TYR A 21 7.64 1.60 7.10
C TYR A 21 6.89 1.30 5.81
N GLY A 22 5.62 1.65 5.75
CA GLY A 22 4.78 1.37 4.61
C GLY A 22 3.49 2.16 4.67
N PHE A 23 2.58 1.82 3.77
CA PHE A 23 1.30 2.51 3.68
C PHE A 23 0.20 1.59 3.15
N VAL A 24 -1.02 1.91 3.52
CA VAL A 24 -2.24 1.33 2.95
C VAL A 24 -2.78 2.32 1.93
N TYR A 25 -3.21 1.83 0.78
CA TYR A 25 -3.55 2.70 -0.33
C TYR A 25 -4.84 2.27 -1.02
N GLN A 26 -5.40 3.20 -1.77
CA GLN A 26 -6.47 2.95 -2.71
C GLN A 26 -6.06 3.47 -4.08
N ILE A 27 -6.21 2.64 -5.11
CA ILE A 27 -6.01 3.04 -6.49
C ILE A 27 -7.36 3.06 -7.16
N THR A 28 -7.70 4.15 -7.85
CA THR A 28 -8.97 4.33 -8.53
C THR A 28 -8.73 4.49 -10.01
N ASN A 29 -9.40 3.67 -10.82
CA ASN A 29 -9.45 3.85 -12.27
C ASN A 29 -10.50 4.93 -12.55
N LEU A 30 -10.05 6.09 -13.00
CA LEU A 30 -10.93 7.24 -13.22
C LEU A 30 -11.86 7.04 -14.42
N ALA A 31 -11.56 6.11 -15.32
CA ALA A 31 -12.39 5.83 -16.48
C ALA A 31 -13.67 5.07 -16.12
N ASN A 32 -13.61 4.16 -15.14
CA ASN A 32 -14.76 3.32 -14.75
C ASN A 32 -15.05 3.36 -13.25
N ASN A 33 -14.29 4.11 -12.48
CA ASN A 33 -14.41 4.26 -11.04
C ASN A 33 -14.17 2.98 -10.26
N LYS A 34 -13.50 1.99 -10.84
CA LYS A 34 -13.16 0.74 -10.18
C LYS A 34 -11.91 0.92 -9.33
N LYS A 35 -11.88 0.28 -8.16
CA LYS A 35 -10.88 0.55 -7.13
C LYS A 35 -10.13 -0.70 -6.68
N TYR A 36 -8.97 -0.49 -6.08
CA TYR A 36 -8.18 -1.54 -5.46
C TYR A 36 -7.59 -1.01 -4.15
N ILE A 37 -7.76 -1.76 -3.06
CA ILE A 37 -7.16 -1.44 -1.75
C ILE A 37 -6.06 -2.46 -1.46
N GLY A 38 -4.88 -1.96 -1.16
CA GLY A 38 -3.71 -2.79 -0.85
C GLY A 38 -2.76 -2.11 0.10
N LYS A 39 -1.61 -2.73 0.29
CA LYS A 39 -0.52 -2.14 1.07
C LYS A 39 0.78 -2.21 0.29
N LYS A 40 1.71 -1.34 0.62
CA LYS A 40 3.05 -1.33 0.06
C LYS A 40 4.03 -0.87 1.12
N PHE A 41 5.19 -1.49 1.17
CA PHE A 41 6.27 -1.05 2.04
C PHE A 41 7.20 -0.13 1.28
N PHE A 42 7.72 0.89 1.97
CA PHE A 42 8.72 1.79 1.39
C PHE A 42 10.07 1.11 1.18
N TYR A 43 10.30 0.00 1.90
CA TYR A 43 11.56 -0.70 1.90
C TYR A 43 11.35 -2.17 1.61
N SER A 44 12.37 -2.78 1.03
CA SER A 44 12.46 -4.23 0.89
C SER A 44 13.74 -4.71 1.55
N THR A 45 13.81 -6.02 1.82
CA THR A 45 14.99 -6.63 2.42
C THR A 45 15.75 -7.39 1.36
N LYS A 46 17.04 -7.07 1.20
CA LYS A 46 17.96 -7.85 0.36
C LYS A 46 18.92 -8.62 1.25
N THR A 47 19.17 -9.86 0.88
CA THR A 47 20.21 -10.66 1.52
C THR A 47 21.51 -10.49 0.76
N LYS A 48 22.56 -10.08 1.48
CA LYS A 48 23.89 -9.94 0.90
C LYS A 48 24.87 -10.82 1.69
N GLN A 49 25.75 -11.51 0.97
CA GLN A 49 26.78 -12.31 1.61
C GLN A 49 28.00 -11.43 1.84
N VAL A 50 28.41 -11.28 3.11
CA VAL A 50 29.57 -10.51 3.51
C VAL A 50 30.43 -11.41 4.39
N LYS A 51 31.67 -11.65 3.96
CA LYS A 51 32.64 -12.49 4.71
C LYS A 51 32.06 -13.86 5.08
N GLY A 52 31.37 -14.51 4.15
CA GLY A 52 30.79 -15.83 4.38
C GLY A 52 29.49 -15.83 5.20
N LYS A 53 29.01 -14.68 5.65
CA LYS A 53 27.77 -14.55 6.44
C LYS A 53 26.70 -13.85 5.62
N LYS A 54 25.46 -14.31 5.75
CA LYS A 54 24.31 -13.65 5.14
C LYS A 54 23.90 -12.45 6.00
N LYS A 55 23.85 -11.27 5.40
CA LYS A 55 23.32 -10.06 6.02
C LYS A 55 22.07 -9.61 5.29
N LYS A 56 21.05 -9.25 6.05
CA LYS A 56 19.85 -8.63 5.51
C LYS A 56 20.03 -7.11 5.46
N LEU A 57 19.83 -6.54 4.28
CA LEU A 57 19.92 -5.10 4.07
C LEU A 57 18.56 -4.54 3.72
N LYS A 58 18.23 -3.43 4.35
CA LYS A 58 17.02 -2.65 4.07
C LYS A 58 17.34 -1.73 2.89
N VAL A 59 16.58 -1.87 1.80
CA VAL A 59 16.77 -1.07 0.59
C VAL A 59 15.46 -0.43 0.18
N PRO A 60 15.48 0.71 -0.53
CA PRO A 60 14.24 1.30 -1.04
C PRO A 60 13.50 0.32 -1.96
N SER A 61 12.18 0.30 -1.85
CA SER A 61 11.34 -0.48 -2.75
C SER A 61 10.96 0.35 -3.98
N ASP A 62 10.19 -0.25 -4.89
CA ASP A 62 9.68 0.41 -6.09
C ASP A 62 8.35 1.14 -5.83
N TRP A 63 8.10 1.57 -4.61
CA TRP A 63 6.80 2.14 -4.21
C TRP A 63 6.36 3.33 -5.06
N GLN A 64 7.31 4.13 -5.57
CA GLN A 64 6.99 5.34 -6.33
C GLN A 64 6.29 5.03 -7.66
N THR A 65 6.64 3.90 -8.28
CA THR A 65 6.09 3.47 -9.57
C THR A 65 5.07 2.35 -9.45
N TYR A 66 4.71 1.96 -8.24
CA TYR A 66 3.89 0.80 -7.96
C TYR A 66 2.41 1.09 -8.20
N TYR A 67 1.72 0.20 -8.91
CA TYR A 67 0.29 0.29 -9.22
C TYR A 67 -0.49 -0.94 -8.74
N GLY A 68 -0.08 -1.53 -7.61
CA GLY A 68 -0.79 -2.65 -6.99
C GLY A 68 -0.31 -4.00 -7.49
N SER A 69 -0.84 -5.05 -6.86
CA SER A 69 -0.46 -6.44 -7.14
C SER A 69 -1.49 -7.20 -7.98
N SER A 70 -2.64 -6.59 -8.27
CA SER A 70 -3.68 -7.22 -9.09
C SER A 70 -3.29 -7.21 -10.56
N ASP A 71 -3.31 -8.39 -11.18
CA ASP A 71 -3.00 -8.50 -12.61
C ASP A 71 -4.02 -7.76 -13.47
N THR A 72 -5.30 -7.82 -13.10
CA THR A 72 -6.35 -7.10 -13.82
C THR A 72 -6.14 -5.59 -13.75
N LEU A 73 -5.80 -5.10 -12.56
CA LEU A 73 -5.48 -3.67 -12.38
C LEU A 73 -4.28 -3.27 -13.24
N LYS A 74 -3.22 -4.07 -13.23
CA LYS A 74 -2.02 -3.78 -14.01
C LYS A 74 -2.32 -3.72 -15.51
N GLN A 75 -3.15 -4.63 -15.99
CA GLN A 75 -3.59 -4.62 -17.40
C GLN A 75 -4.36 -3.35 -17.73
N ASP A 76 -5.24 -2.92 -16.83
CA ASP A 76 -6.02 -1.69 -17.04
C ASP A 76 -5.11 -0.46 -17.02
N VAL A 77 -4.08 -0.44 -16.17
CA VAL A 77 -3.10 0.67 -16.18
C VAL A 77 -2.40 0.77 -17.53
N LEU A 78 -2.04 -0.38 -18.12
CA LEU A 78 -1.44 -0.39 -19.46
C LEU A 78 -2.42 0.03 -20.53
N GLN A 79 -3.67 -0.37 -20.44
CA GLN A 79 -4.69 -0.09 -21.45
C GLN A 79 -5.18 1.35 -21.41
N TYR A 80 -5.48 1.87 -20.23
CA TYR A 80 -6.07 3.21 -20.07
C TYR A 80 -5.01 4.30 -19.90
N GLY A 81 -3.78 3.93 -19.55
CA GLY A 81 -2.70 4.86 -19.23
C GLY A 81 -2.67 5.23 -17.74
N PRO A 82 -1.47 5.35 -17.16
CA PRO A 82 -1.32 5.63 -15.71
C PRO A 82 -1.90 6.98 -15.30
N GLU A 83 -2.01 7.94 -16.20
CA GLU A 83 -2.61 9.25 -15.93
C GLU A 83 -4.11 9.17 -15.64
N ASN A 84 -4.76 8.05 -15.97
CA ASN A 84 -6.18 7.83 -15.69
C ASN A 84 -6.41 7.13 -14.35
N PHE A 85 -5.38 6.99 -13.53
CA PHE A 85 -5.47 6.34 -12.23
C PHE A 85 -5.04 7.29 -11.13
N LYS A 86 -5.86 7.33 -10.07
CA LYS A 86 -5.53 8.09 -8.86
C LYS A 86 -5.00 7.12 -7.81
N ARG A 87 -3.82 7.39 -7.30
CA ARG A 87 -3.20 6.59 -6.23
C ARG A 87 -3.21 7.40 -4.95
N GLU A 88 -3.94 6.92 -3.96
CA GLU A 88 -4.12 7.61 -2.68
C GLU A 88 -3.60 6.77 -1.53
N ILE A 89 -2.84 7.41 -0.65
CA ILE A 89 -2.43 6.80 0.61
C ILE A 89 -3.54 7.03 1.62
N LEU A 90 -4.06 5.94 2.19
CA LEU A 90 -5.09 5.99 3.22
C LEU A 90 -4.49 6.05 4.61
N HIS A 91 -3.41 5.30 4.84
CA HIS A 91 -2.73 5.23 6.14
C HIS A 91 -1.23 5.10 5.94
N LEU A 92 -0.47 5.89 6.68
CA LEU A 92 0.96 5.67 6.83
C LEU A 92 1.18 4.78 8.04
N CYS A 93 2.02 3.75 7.90
CA CYS A 93 2.18 2.71 8.89
C CYS A 93 3.63 2.60 9.33
N LYS A 94 3.87 2.52 10.63
CA LYS A 94 5.22 2.45 11.19
C LYS A 94 5.79 1.04 11.25
N SER A 95 4.95 0.01 11.05
CA SER A 95 5.38 -1.39 11.10
C SER A 95 4.59 -2.23 10.11
N LYS A 96 5.15 -3.41 9.77
CA LYS A 96 4.47 -4.39 8.91
C LYS A 96 3.15 -4.85 9.51
N GLY A 97 3.13 -5.08 10.83
CA GLY A 97 1.93 -5.56 11.52
C GLY A 97 0.79 -4.56 11.45
N VAL A 98 1.08 -3.29 11.72
CA VAL A 98 0.08 -2.22 11.63
C VAL A 98 -0.41 -2.08 10.19
N CYS A 99 0.51 -2.16 9.22
CA CYS A 99 0.14 -2.04 7.81
C CYS A 99 -0.82 -3.15 7.38
N GLY A 100 -0.52 -4.41 7.75
CA GLY A 100 -1.38 -5.54 7.46
C GLY A 100 -2.75 -5.43 8.11
N TYR A 101 -2.77 -4.98 9.37
CA TYR A 101 -4.02 -4.80 10.11
C TYR A 101 -4.91 -3.74 9.45
N LEU A 102 -4.34 -2.59 9.12
CA LEU A 102 -5.10 -1.49 8.52
C LEU A 102 -5.53 -1.80 7.09
N GLU A 103 -4.72 -2.52 6.33
CA GLU A 103 -5.10 -2.99 5.00
C GLU A 103 -6.36 -3.86 5.06
N ALA A 104 -6.33 -4.89 5.92
CA ALA A 104 -7.47 -5.79 6.07
C ALA A 104 -8.70 -5.05 6.56
N LYS A 105 -8.52 -4.14 7.51
CA LYS A 105 -9.62 -3.35 8.06
C LYS A 105 -10.29 -2.51 6.98
N GLU A 106 -9.51 -1.85 6.12
CA GLU A 106 -10.05 -1.07 5.01
C GLU A 106 -10.76 -1.98 4.01
N GLN A 107 -10.16 -3.13 3.68
CA GLN A 107 -10.76 -4.06 2.73
C GLN A 107 -12.10 -4.60 3.23
N PHE A 108 -12.20 -4.99 4.50
CA PHE A 108 -13.46 -5.47 5.07
C PHE A 108 -14.49 -4.35 5.21
N THR A 109 -14.07 -3.17 5.65
CA THR A 109 -14.97 -2.03 5.83
C THR A 109 -15.60 -1.60 4.51
N ASN A 110 -14.85 -1.69 3.42
CA ASN A 110 -15.33 -1.29 2.10
C ASN A 110 -15.96 -2.44 1.32
N ASN A 111 -16.08 -3.63 1.90
CA ASN A 111 -16.73 -4.79 1.30
C ASN A 111 -16.15 -5.13 -0.08
N VAL A 112 -14.81 -5.10 -0.19
CA VAL A 112 -14.14 -5.22 -1.49
C VAL A 112 -14.42 -6.55 -2.21
N LEU A 113 -14.69 -7.64 -1.45
CA LEU A 113 -14.98 -8.94 -2.04
C LEU A 113 -16.44 -9.11 -2.44
N GLU A 114 -17.31 -8.24 -1.94
CA GLU A 114 -18.75 -8.31 -2.19
C GLU A 114 -19.19 -7.33 -3.28
N SER A 115 -18.26 -6.55 -3.82
CA SER A 115 -18.58 -5.48 -4.76
C SER A 115 -17.80 -5.67 -6.06
N ASP A 116 -18.50 -5.52 -7.18
CA ASP A 116 -17.86 -5.54 -8.51
C ASP A 116 -17.11 -4.25 -8.80
N ASP A 117 -17.18 -3.27 -7.91
CA ASP A 117 -16.48 -1.99 -8.05
C ASP A 117 -15.02 -2.06 -7.61
N TYR A 118 -14.56 -3.24 -7.17
CA TYR A 118 -13.17 -3.41 -6.69
C TYR A 118 -12.46 -4.49 -7.50
N TYR A 119 -11.19 -4.25 -7.79
CA TYR A 119 -10.30 -5.24 -8.40
C TYR A 119 -9.91 -6.37 -7.42
N ASN A 120 -10.09 -6.15 -6.12
CA ASN A 120 -9.71 -7.12 -5.09
C ASN A 120 -10.49 -8.42 -5.26
N THR A 121 -9.77 -9.56 -5.22
CA THR A 121 -10.38 -10.89 -5.36
C THR A 121 -10.19 -11.76 -4.13
N TRP A 122 -9.37 -11.32 -3.18
CA TRP A 122 -9.12 -12.05 -1.94
C TRP A 122 -8.55 -11.12 -0.88
N ILE A 123 -8.74 -11.53 0.38
CA ILE A 123 -8.16 -10.83 1.52
C ILE A 123 -7.36 -11.84 2.31
N MET A 124 -6.09 -11.52 2.57
CA MET A 124 -5.26 -12.34 3.43
C MET A 124 -4.71 -11.45 4.54
N VAL A 125 -4.93 -11.86 5.79
CA VAL A 125 -4.40 -11.14 6.93
C VAL A 125 -3.95 -12.13 7.99
N ARG A 126 -2.78 -11.86 8.55
CA ARG A 126 -2.26 -12.62 9.69
C ARG A 126 -1.66 -11.60 10.65
N VAL A 127 -2.46 -11.22 11.65
CA VAL A 127 -2.08 -10.18 12.61
C VAL A 127 -2.32 -10.70 14.02
N ARG A 128 -1.35 -10.49 14.90
CA ARG A 128 -1.48 -10.79 16.33
C ARG A 128 -1.66 -9.49 17.10
N LYS A 129 -2.24 -9.60 18.29
CA LYS A 129 -2.41 -8.46 19.18
C LYS A 129 -1.09 -7.75 19.46
N SER A 130 0.01 -8.49 19.56
CA SER A 130 1.35 -7.92 19.80
C SER A 130 1.86 -7.08 18.62
N HIS A 131 1.39 -7.36 17.39
CA HIS A 131 1.81 -6.62 16.20
C HIS A 131 1.32 -5.20 16.20
N ILE A 132 0.21 -4.91 16.90
CA ILE A 132 -0.43 -3.60 16.89
C ILE A 132 -0.48 -2.96 18.27
N LYS A 133 0.34 -3.46 19.22
CA LYS A 133 0.30 -3.00 20.60
C LYS A 133 0.59 -1.50 20.75
N ASP A 134 1.40 -0.95 19.86
CA ASP A 134 1.75 0.47 19.88
C ASP A 134 0.81 1.32 19.02
N TYR A 135 -0.12 0.66 18.33
CA TYR A 135 -1.13 1.35 17.54
C TYR A 135 -2.35 1.61 18.42
N ASN A 136 -2.79 2.87 18.46
CA ASN A 136 -3.99 3.25 19.21
C ASN A 136 -4.94 3.97 18.28
N ALA A 137 -6.02 3.26 17.88
CA ALA A 137 -7.03 3.83 16.99
C ALA A 137 -7.71 5.07 17.57
N ARG A 138 -7.73 5.21 18.92
CA ARG A 138 -8.35 6.36 19.58
C ARG A 138 -7.52 7.62 19.47
N SER A 139 -6.22 7.50 19.19
CA SER A 139 -5.35 8.66 19.01
C SER A 139 -5.35 9.15 17.56
N VAL A 140 -6.03 8.47 16.67
CA VAL A 140 -6.19 8.89 15.28
C VAL A 140 -7.41 9.81 15.21
N PRO A 141 -7.23 11.06 14.75
CA PRO A 141 -8.34 12.01 14.65
C PRO A 141 -9.44 11.53 13.70
#